data_b2a708c8973d7395bb10bf2893a31ecf
#
_entry.id   b2a708c8973d7395bb10bf2893a31ecf
#
_cell.length_a   1.000
_cell.length_b   1.000
_cell.length_c   1.000
_cell.angle_alpha   90.00
_cell.angle_beta   90.00
_cell.angle_gamma   90.00
#
_symmetry.space_group_name_H-M   'P 1'
#
loop_
_entity.id
_entity.type
_entity.pdbx_description
1 polymer ?
#
loop_
_entity_poly.entity_id
_entity_poly.type
_entity_poly.pdbx_seq_one_letter_code
_entity_poly.pdbx_strand_id
1 'polypeptide(L)'
;RKRILIVGTKDEKVDLNGNEPRFEALESVLEKGLPTLKSDFIDKLMSHFSLEDLYGKSIKDKRGGDNNIHSWDIEIKGSVSKQQAEILNQLFKQRRKKQWAEEIGIDWMDGMTLTLDQINTFIDLPKAELKSLLEDLTKKGYLKFEHPKKLVKLQTENGISTSREYDETKPKGYNIVTGKLSFEINKVLDPKDIAPTLVATDVSRLAVPDGNGLRRLTIREGLRLFGYPEWYEIPAKEYDAFDLLGNTVAVPVVEFVAHKLAEVYISQLVV
;
A
#
# COMPACT_ATOMS: atom_id res chain seq x y z
N ARG A 1 -8.18 -2.52 9.87
CA ARG A 1 -9.26 -1.52 9.65
C ARG A 1 -10.29 -1.66 10.75
N LYS A 2 -10.48 -0.63 11.56
CA LYS A 2 -11.55 -0.64 12.55
C LYS A 2 -12.88 -0.55 11.80
N ARG A 3 -13.81 -1.45 12.10
CA ARG A 3 -15.20 -1.41 11.61
C ARG A 3 -16.11 -1.24 12.80
N ILE A 4 -17.19 -0.50 12.61
CA ILE A 4 -18.25 -0.32 13.62
C ILE A 4 -19.42 -1.15 13.15
N LEU A 5 -19.94 -2.02 14.02
CA LEU A 5 -21.21 -2.69 13.85
C LEU A 5 -22.25 -1.95 14.68
N ILE A 6 -23.35 -1.58 14.05
CA ILE A 6 -24.48 -0.93 14.71
C ILE A 6 -25.65 -1.88 14.66
N VAL A 7 -26.15 -2.26 15.82
CA VAL A 7 -27.33 -3.08 15.97
C VAL A 7 -28.47 -2.23 16.48
N GLY A 8 -29.56 -2.22 15.78
CA GLY A 8 -30.82 -1.55 16.20
C GLY A 8 -31.89 -2.58 16.56
N THR A 9 -32.48 -2.44 17.73
CA THR A 9 -33.63 -3.23 18.19
C THR A 9 -34.78 -2.30 18.55
N LYS A 10 -36.02 -2.82 18.49
CA LYS A 10 -37.21 -2.00 18.74
C LYS A 10 -37.41 -1.75 20.24
N ASP A 11 -37.29 -2.79 21.03
CA ASP A 11 -37.77 -2.78 22.41
C ASP A 11 -36.66 -2.88 23.47
N GLU A 12 -35.60 -3.68 23.21
CA GLU A 12 -34.52 -3.89 24.17
C GLU A 12 -33.14 -3.67 23.58
N LYS A 13 -32.20 -3.22 24.42
CA LYS A 13 -30.80 -3.10 24.02
C LYS A 13 -30.11 -4.47 24.06
N VAL A 14 -29.41 -4.80 23.00
CA VAL A 14 -28.56 -6.00 22.92
C VAL A 14 -27.19 -5.70 23.51
N ASP A 15 -26.75 -6.48 24.47
CA ASP A 15 -25.37 -6.39 24.99
C ASP A 15 -24.42 -7.14 24.06
N LEU A 16 -23.54 -6.41 23.40
CA LEU A 16 -22.51 -6.94 22.49
C LEU A 16 -21.15 -7.15 23.17
N ASN A 17 -21.08 -7.10 24.50
CA ASN A 17 -19.86 -7.44 25.23
C ASN A 17 -19.59 -8.96 25.20
N GLY A 18 -18.32 -9.35 25.42
CA GLY A 18 -17.90 -10.74 25.53
C GLY A 18 -17.37 -11.36 24.24
N ASN A 19 -17.15 -10.57 23.18
CA ASN A 19 -16.43 -11.05 22.01
C ASN A 19 -14.92 -10.89 22.24
N GLU A 20 -14.28 -11.98 22.66
CA GLU A 20 -12.84 -11.99 22.89
C GLU A 20 -12.08 -12.06 21.54
N PRO A 21 -11.08 -11.19 21.34
CA PRO A 21 -10.29 -11.23 20.12
C PRO A 21 -9.46 -12.52 20.04
N ARG A 22 -9.51 -13.19 18.89
CA ARG A 22 -8.64 -14.34 18.60
C ARG A 22 -7.52 -13.87 17.68
N PHE A 23 -6.32 -14.30 18.02
CA PHE A 23 -5.11 -14.00 17.24
C PHE A 23 -4.52 -15.33 16.74
N GLU A 24 -4.55 -15.51 15.44
CA GLU A 24 -3.94 -16.67 14.80
C GLU A 24 -2.93 -16.20 13.77
N ALA A 25 -1.79 -16.91 13.70
CA ALA A 25 -0.77 -16.62 12.70
C ALA A 25 -1.31 -16.94 11.29
N LEU A 26 -0.90 -16.17 10.31
CA LEU A 26 -1.33 -16.34 8.91
C LEU A 26 -1.07 -17.76 8.41
N GLU A 27 0.02 -18.40 8.83
CA GLU A 27 0.40 -19.75 8.40
C GLU A 27 -0.67 -20.82 8.70
N SER A 28 -1.57 -20.57 9.66
CA SER A 28 -2.67 -21.51 10.00
C SER A 28 -3.68 -21.69 8.87
N VAL A 29 -3.78 -20.71 7.97
CA VAL A 29 -4.75 -20.72 6.86
C VAL A 29 -4.10 -20.91 5.48
N LEU A 30 -2.77 -20.87 5.41
CA LEU A 30 -2.05 -20.96 4.14
C LEU A 30 -2.07 -22.39 3.57
N GLU A 31 -2.31 -22.47 2.28
CA GLU A 31 -2.08 -23.67 1.47
C GLU A 31 -0.59 -23.84 1.21
N LYS A 32 -0.13 -25.04 0.92
CA LYS A 32 1.30 -25.34 0.70
C LYS A 32 1.51 -26.11 -0.63
N GLY A 33 2.68 -25.87 -1.22
CA GLY A 33 3.09 -26.58 -2.44
C GLY A 33 2.40 -26.05 -3.69
N LEU A 34 1.88 -24.82 -3.66
CA LEU A 34 1.28 -24.19 -4.82
C LEU A 34 2.35 -23.53 -5.72
N PRO A 35 2.05 -23.33 -7.01
CA PRO A 35 2.98 -22.68 -7.94
C PRO A 35 3.37 -21.27 -7.48
N THR A 36 4.68 -21.01 -7.49
CA THR A 36 5.25 -19.70 -7.18
C THR A 36 5.28 -18.79 -8.40
N LEU A 37 5.28 -17.49 -8.17
CA LEU A 37 5.42 -16.48 -9.21
C LEU A 37 6.80 -16.56 -9.86
N LYS A 38 6.83 -16.38 -11.18
CA LYS A 38 8.05 -16.35 -11.99
C LYS A 38 7.96 -15.18 -12.95
N SER A 39 8.80 -14.16 -12.72
CA SER A 39 8.89 -12.98 -13.58
C SER A 39 10.21 -12.25 -13.30
N ASP A 40 10.64 -11.42 -14.24
CA ASP A 40 11.83 -10.56 -14.07
C ASP A 40 11.74 -9.70 -12.81
N PHE A 41 10.53 -9.32 -12.41
CA PHE A 41 10.30 -8.57 -11.18
C PHE A 41 10.60 -9.41 -9.94
N ILE A 42 10.08 -10.64 -9.88
CA ILE A 42 10.32 -11.57 -8.77
C ILE A 42 11.79 -11.95 -8.71
N ASP A 43 12.41 -12.23 -9.86
CA ASP A 43 13.84 -12.58 -9.93
C ASP A 43 14.72 -11.45 -9.39
N LYS A 44 14.43 -10.20 -9.76
CA LYS A 44 15.10 -9.03 -9.20
C LYS A 44 14.84 -8.86 -7.71
N LEU A 45 13.61 -9.02 -7.26
CA LEU A 45 13.27 -8.91 -5.84
C LEU A 45 14.07 -9.94 -5.00
N MET A 46 14.08 -11.20 -5.43
CA MET A 46 14.76 -12.30 -4.76
C MET A 46 16.30 -12.24 -4.91
N SER A 47 16.84 -11.51 -5.88
CA SER A 47 18.28 -11.30 -6.01
C SER A 47 18.83 -10.27 -5.03
N HIS A 48 17.98 -9.37 -4.52
CA HIS A 48 18.35 -8.31 -3.58
C HIS A 48 17.97 -8.61 -2.12
N PHE A 49 16.98 -9.48 -1.90
CA PHE A 49 16.45 -9.79 -0.58
C PHE A 49 16.29 -11.30 -0.40
N SER A 50 16.61 -11.80 0.79
CA SER A 50 16.19 -13.15 1.18
C SER A 50 14.68 -13.21 1.36
N LEU A 51 14.09 -14.40 1.36
CA LEU A 51 12.65 -14.57 1.55
C LEU A 51 12.19 -14.00 2.90
N GLU A 52 12.96 -14.22 3.94
CA GLU A 52 12.71 -13.76 5.31
C GLU A 52 12.80 -12.23 5.42
N ASP A 53 13.73 -11.59 4.68
CA ASP A 53 13.86 -10.14 4.65
C ASP A 53 12.63 -9.45 4.04
N LEU A 54 11.86 -10.19 3.23
CA LEU A 54 10.65 -9.69 2.59
C LEU A 54 9.42 -9.72 3.51
N TYR A 55 9.44 -10.49 4.60
CA TYR A 55 8.27 -10.64 5.47
C TYR A 55 7.82 -9.31 6.06
N GLY A 56 6.54 -9.02 5.93
CA GLY A 56 5.92 -7.76 6.36
C GLY A 56 6.24 -6.54 5.47
N LYS A 57 7.15 -6.67 4.49
CA LYS A 57 7.55 -5.55 3.62
C LYS A 57 6.48 -5.20 2.59
N SER A 58 6.32 -3.90 2.38
CA SER A 58 5.53 -3.36 1.28
C SER A 58 6.43 -2.91 0.13
N ILE A 59 6.01 -3.10 -1.11
CA ILE A 59 6.77 -2.70 -2.29
C ILE A 59 6.03 -1.52 -2.93
N LYS A 60 6.46 -0.31 -2.61
CA LYS A 60 5.74 0.93 -2.99
C LYS A 60 6.67 2.14 -3.07
N ASP A 61 6.60 2.89 -4.15
CA ASP A 61 7.27 4.20 -4.28
C ASP A 61 6.43 5.36 -3.67
N LYS A 62 5.44 5.06 -2.84
CA LYS A 62 4.56 6.08 -2.24
C LYS A 62 4.87 6.46 -0.81
N ARG A 63 5.53 5.60 -0.06
CA ARG A 63 5.82 5.81 1.36
C ARG A 63 7.25 5.40 1.66
N GLY A 64 7.94 6.19 2.46
CA GLY A 64 9.22 5.83 3.06
C GLY A 64 9.00 5.02 4.34
N GLY A 65 10.09 4.50 4.89
CA GLY A 65 10.15 3.74 6.13
C GLY A 65 10.75 2.36 5.94
N ASP A 66 11.24 1.77 7.01
CA ASP A 66 12.04 0.54 7.02
C ASP A 66 11.29 -0.71 6.51
N ASN A 67 9.96 -0.62 6.46
CA ASN A 67 9.09 -1.69 5.95
C ASN A 67 8.65 -1.48 4.50
N ASN A 68 9.32 -0.58 3.76
CA ASN A 68 9.03 -0.37 2.35
C ASN A 68 10.26 -0.65 1.49
N ILE A 69 10.06 -1.39 0.42
CA ILE A 69 11.01 -1.61 -0.66
C ILE A 69 10.57 -0.69 -1.81
N HIS A 70 11.52 0.08 -2.32
CA HIS A 70 11.28 0.96 -3.45
C HIS A 70 11.83 0.36 -4.75
N SER A 71 11.40 0.91 -5.87
CA SER A 71 11.87 0.46 -7.19
C SER A 71 13.39 0.52 -7.37
N TRP A 72 14.05 1.44 -6.69
CA TRP A 72 15.51 1.58 -6.72
C TRP A 72 16.23 0.61 -5.80
N ASP A 73 15.59 0.08 -4.76
CA ASP A 73 16.18 -0.93 -3.87
C ASP A 73 16.33 -2.29 -4.58
N ILE A 74 15.55 -2.51 -5.63
CA ILE A 74 15.57 -3.71 -6.48
C ILE A 74 16.00 -3.41 -7.92
N GLU A 75 16.53 -2.23 -8.17
CA GLU A 75 17.09 -1.80 -9.45
C GLU A 75 16.19 -2.04 -10.69
N ILE A 76 14.86 -1.85 -10.52
CA ILE A 76 13.89 -2.25 -11.57
C ILE A 76 14.02 -1.42 -12.86
N LYS A 77 14.57 -0.20 -12.76
CA LYS A 77 14.80 0.71 -13.89
C LYS A 77 16.30 0.86 -14.23
N GLY A 78 17.12 -0.07 -13.74
CA GLY A 78 18.57 -0.06 -13.92
C GLY A 78 19.30 0.13 -12.60
N SER A 79 20.61 -0.13 -12.61
CA SER A 79 21.47 -0.13 -11.42
C SER A 79 21.51 1.24 -10.72
N VAL A 80 21.55 1.18 -9.41
CA VAL A 80 21.57 2.36 -8.53
C VAL A 80 22.74 2.23 -7.56
N SER A 81 23.68 3.18 -7.60
CA SER A 81 24.78 3.20 -6.63
C SER A 81 24.26 3.51 -5.22
N LYS A 82 25.03 3.15 -4.18
CA LYS A 82 24.70 3.48 -2.79
C LYS A 82 24.43 4.99 -2.59
N GLN A 83 25.24 5.83 -3.26
CA GLN A 83 25.09 7.28 -3.21
C GLN A 83 23.79 7.74 -3.88
N GLN A 84 23.44 7.15 -5.02
CA GLN A 84 22.17 7.41 -5.70
C GLN A 84 20.94 6.96 -4.87
N ALA A 85 21.04 5.81 -4.23
CA ALA A 85 19.99 5.33 -3.33
C ALA A 85 19.77 6.28 -2.15
N GLU A 86 20.86 6.80 -1.54
CA GLU A 86 20.78 7.79 -0.47
C GLU A 86 20.13 9.10 -0.96
N ILE A 87 20.51 9.60 -2.14
CA ILE A 87 19.86 10.78 -2.75
C ILE A 87 18.36 10.56 -2.92
N LEU A 88 17.94 9.40 -3.46
CA LEU A 88 16.53 9.07 -3.64
C LEU A 88 15.78 9.00 -2.30
N ASN A 89 16.37 8.37 -1.30
CA ASN A 89 15.78 8.24 0.04
C ASN A 89 15.63 9.60 0.74
N GLN A 90 16.64 10.45 0.65
CA GLN A 90 16.59 11.81 1.21
C GLN A 90 15.57 12.67 0.45
N LEU A 91 15.62 12.67 -0.88
CA LEU A 91 14.68 13.41 -1.71
C LEU A 91 13.22 12.95 -1.43
N PHE A 92 13.00 11.66 -1.24
CA PHE A 92 11.68 11.10 -0.91
C PHE A 92 11.10 11.66 0.39
N LYS A 93 11.94 11.88 1.40
CA LYS A 93 11.55 12.49 2.68
C LYS A 93 11.37 14.01 2.54
N GLN A 94 12.35 14.67 1.92
CA GLN A 94 12.43 16.14 1.85
C GLN A 94 11.30 16.76 1.02
N ARG A 95 10.96 16.19 -0.14
CA ARG A 95 9.94 16.71 -1.06
C ARG A 95 8.53 16.90 -0.44
N ARG A 96 8.34 16.49 0.81
CA ARG A 96 7.08 16.61 1.56
C ARG A 96 7.07 17.77 2.54
N LYS A 97 8.21 18.42 2.75
CA LYS A 97 8.31 19.52 3.69
C LYS A 97 7.75 20.82 3.11
N LYS A 98 6.96 21.53 3.89
CA LYS A 98 6.31 22.80 3.48
C LYS A 98 7.29 23.91 3.15
N GLN A 99 8.43 23.95 3.83
CA GLN A 99 9.47 24.99 3.63
C GLN A 99 9.86 25.19 2.16
N TRP A 100 9.89 24.11 1.36
CA TRP A 100 10.26 24.20 -0.05
C TRP A 100 9.21 24.90 -0.91
N ALA A 101 7.93 24.79 -0.53
CA ALA A 101 6.85 25.53 -1.17
C ALA A 101 6.91 27.04 -0.83
N GLU A 102 7.16 27.35 0.44
CA GLU A 102 7.29 28.69 0.95
C GLU A 102 8.49 29.42 0.29
N GLU A 103 9.63 28.73 0.15
CA GLU A 103 10.83 29.28 -0.47
C GLU A 103 10.62 29.72 -1.92
N ILE A 104 9.88 28.93 -2.71
CA ILE A 104 9.61 29.28 -4.12
C ILE A 104 8.28 29.99 -4.33
N GLY A 105 7.52 30.26 -3.25
CA GLY A 105 6.26 30.99 -3.27
C GLY A 105 5.14 30.30 -4.05
N ILE A 106 4.87 29.03 -3.70
CA ILE A 106 3.75 28.24 -4.24
C ILE A 106 2.98 27.58 -3.11
N ASP A 107 1.75 27.16 -3.42
CA ASP A 107 0.97 26.35 -2.52
C ASP A 107 1.62 24.98 -2.31
N TRP A 108 1.74 24.58 -1.04
CA TRP A 108 2.28 23.28 -0.71
C TRP A 108 1.43 22.12 -1.26
N MET A 109 2.11 21.09 -1.73
CA MET A 109 1.50 19.81 -2.07
C MET A 109 2.41 18.65 -1.68
N ASP A 110 1.83 17.49 -1.36
CA ASP A 110 2.63 16.29 -1.09
C ASP A 110 3.40 15.86 -2.35
N GLY A 111 4.71 15.80 -2.23
CA GLY A 111 5.59 15.36 -3.31
C GLY A 111 5.94 16.43 -4.32
N MET A 112 6.48 17.54 -3.85
CA MET A 112 6.95 18.66 -4.68
C MET A 112 8.25 18.33 -5.45
N THR A 113 8.48 19.07 -6.52
CA THR A 113 9.80 19.13 -7.16
C THR A 113 10.76 19.96 -6.31
N LEU A 114 12.02 19.58 -6.26
CA LEU A 114 13.07 20.33 -5.60
C LEU A 114 14.15 20.71 -6.60
N THR A 115 14.60 21.97 -6.55
CA THR A 115 15.69 22.46 -7.39
C THR A 115 17.02 21.82 -6.98
N LEU A 116 18.03 21.88 -7.86
CA LEU A 116 19.38 21.41 -7.54
C LEU A 116 19.92 22.09 -6.27
N ASP A 117 19.69 23.40 -6.12
CA ASP A 117 20.16 24.16 -4.96
C ASP A 117 19.48 23.70 -3.67
N GLN A 118 18.19 23.49 -3.71
CA GLN A 118 17.45 22.92 -2.57
C GLN A 118 17.95 21.52 -2.19
N ILE A 119 18.21 20.65 -3.17
CA ILE A 119 18.73 19.30 -2.91
C ILE A 119 20.14 19.37 -2.31
N ASN A 120 20.98 20.30 -2.77
CA ASN A 120 22.34 20.47 -2.27
C ASN A 120 22.39 20.99 -0.81
N THR A 121 21.28 21.48 -0.25
CA THR A 121 21.23 21.87 1.16
C THR A 121 21.20 20.69 2.13
N PHE A 122 20.78 19.51 1.68
CA PHE A 122 20.67 18.32 2.52
C PHE A 122 21.44 17.10 1.98
N ILE A 123 22.07 17.23 0.82
CA ILE A 123 23.01 16.25 0.25
C ILE A 123 24.39 16.91 0.21
N ASP A 124 25.30 16.39 0.99
CA ASP A 124 26.68 16.90 1.08
C ASP A 124 27.55 16.34 -0.05
N LEU A 125 27.40 16.92 -1.23
CA LEU A 125 28.16 16.61 -2.44
C LEU A 125 28.50 17.87 -3.21
N PRO A 126 29.61 17.87 -3.95
CA PRO A 126 29.89 18.94 -4.91
C PRO A 126 28.73 19.09 -5.91
N LYS A 127 28.26 20.29 -6.14
CA LYS A 127 27.06 20.57 -6.96
C LYS A 127 27.13 19.96 -8.37
N ALA A 128 28.32 19.91 -8.98
CA ALA A 128 28.51 19.28 -10.29
C ALA A 128 28.31 17.75 -10.25
N GLU A 129 28.82 17.11 -9.21
CA GLU A 129 28.66 15.68 -9.00
C GLU A 129 27.20 15.33 -8.71
N LEU A 130 26.56 16.04 -7.79
CA LEU A 130 25.14 15.88 -7.47
C LEU A 130 24.28 16.02 -8.74
N LYS A 131 24.54 17.03 -9.57
CA LYS A 131 23.83 17.23 -10.83
C LYS A 131 23.96 16.02 -11.75
N SER A 132 25.17 15.49 -11.92
CA SER A 132 25.43 14.32 -12.77
C SER A 132 24.65 13.08 -12.28
N LEU A 133 24.63 12.83 -10.96
CA LEU A 133 23.88 11.72 -10.37
C LEU A 133 22.36 11.87 -10.56
N LEU A 134 21.82 13.08 -10.39
CA LEU A 134 20.41 13.37 -10.60
C LEU A 134 20.00 13.24 -12.09
N GLU A 135 20.86 13.65 -13.01
CA GLU A 135 20.64 13.48 -14.45
C GLU A 135 20.63 11.99 -14.86
N ASP A 136 21.56 11.19 -14.32
CA ASP A 136 21.56 9.74 -14.55
C ASP A 136 20.31 9.06 -13.97
N LEU A 137 19.90 9.42 -12.77
CA LEU A 137 18.63 8.92 -12.17
C LEU A 137 17.40 9.35 -12.99
N THR A 138 17.46 10.54 -13.61
CA THR A 138 16.39 11.01 -14.49
C THR A 138 16.36 10.22 -15.80
N LYS A 139 17.53 9.95 -16.38
CA LYS A 139 17.67 9.12 -17.59
C LYS A 139 17.16 7.70 -17.35
N LYS A 140 17.42 7.11 -16.19
CA LYS A 140 16.90 5.80 -15.77
C LYS A 140 15.38 5.83 -15.44
N GLY A 141 14.79 7.00 -15.30
CA GLY A 141 13.37 7.18 -15.00
C GLY A 141 12.97 7.02 -13.53
N TYR A 142 13.93 7.04 -12.59
CA TYR A 142 13.64 7.16 -11.15
C TYR A 142 13.22 8.57 -10.78
N LEU A 143 13.79 9.55 -11.44
CA LEU A 143 13.45 10.96 -11.31
C LEU A 143 12.85 11.51 -12.61
N LYS A 144 12.17 12.63 -12.48
CA LYS A 144 11.75 13.51 -13.57
C LYS A 144 12.16 14.94 -13.24
N PHE A 145 12.55 15.69 -14.26
CA PHE A 145 12.91 17.08 -14.16
C PHE A 145 11.78 17.92 -14.73
N GLU A 146 11.00 18.56 -13.86
CA GLU A 146 9.74 19.22 -14.21
C GLU A 146 9.55 20.53 -13.46
N HIS A 147 8.63 21.38 -13.94
CA HIS A 147 8.16 22.53 -13.17
C HIS A 147 7.32 22.07 -11.97
N PRO A 148 7.28 22.85 -10.87
CA PRO A 148 6.32 22.59 -9.80
C PRO A 148 4.89 22.77 -10.30
N LYS A 149 3.93 22.22 -9.56
CA LYS A 149 2.50 22.35 -9.91
C LYS A 149 1.83 23.39 -9.02
N LYS A 150 0.91 24.15 -9.61
CA LYS A 150 -0.03 25.03 -8.92
C LYS A 150 -1.45 24.49 -8.96
N LEU A 151 -2.27 24.87 -7.99
CA LEU A 151 -3.70 24.58 -7.99
C LEU A 151 -4.43 25.62 -8.86
N VAL A 152 -5.20 25.11 -9.83
CA VAL A 152 -6.07 25.92 -10.67
C VAL A 152 -7.51 25.56 -10.36
N LYS A 153 -8.33 26.56 -10.08
CA LYS A 153 -9.77 26.40 -9.88
C LYS A 153 -10.44 26.48 -11.24
N LEU A 154 -11.12 25.40 -11.63
CA LEU A 154 -11.89 25.33 -12.86
C LEU A 154 -13.38 25.41 -12.51
N GLN A 155 -14.08 26.30 -13.15
CA GLN A 155 -15.54 26.38 -13.04
C GLN A 155 -16.14 25.33 -13.98
N THR A 156 -16.89 24.37 -13.44
CA THR A 156 -17.57 23.32 -14.17
C THR A 156 -19.06 23.44 -13.99
N GLU A 157 -19.86 22.81 -14.84
CA GLU A 157 -21.33 22.80 -14.74
C GLU A 157 -21.82 22.27 -13.38
N ASN A 158 -21.03 21.45 -12.71
CA ASN A 158 -21.33 20.84 -11.39
C ASN A 158 -20.70 21.58 -10.21
N GLY A 159 -20.12 22.77 -10.41
CA GLY A 159 -19.49 23.58 -9.36
C GLY A 159 -17.99 23.84 -9.63
N ILE A 160 -17.25 24.19 -8.56
CA ILE A 160 -15.81 24.49 -8.67
C ILE A 160 -15.03 23.19 -8.49
N SER A 161 -14.31 22.76 -9.54
CA SER A 161 -13.30 21.70 -9.46
C SER A 161 -11.90 22.30 -9.33
N THR A 162 -10.97 21.55 -8.73
CA THR A 162 -9.56 21.93 -8.66
C THR A 162 -8.71 20.97 -9.49
N SER A 163 -7.89 21.52 -10.37
CA SER A 163 -6.89 20.78 -11.11
C SER A 163 -5.47 21.23 -10.75
N ARG A 164 -4.48 20.40 -11.09
CA ARG A 164 -3.06 20.72 -10.87
C ARG A 164 -2.37 20.87 -12.21
N GLU A 165 -1.84 22.05 -12.47
CA GLU A 165 -1.12 22.38 -13.69
C GLU A 165 0.32 22.78 -13.39
N TYR A 166 1.22 22.61 -14.35
CA TYR A 166 2.59 23.06 -14.20
C TYR A 166 2.67 24.59 -14.14
N ASP A 167 3.46 25.10 -13.22
CA ASP A 167 3.75 26.51 -13.10
C ASP A 167 5.09 26.82 -13.79
N GLU A 168 5.04 27.16 -15.06
CA GLU A 168 6.22 27.44 -15.88
C GLU A 168 6.97 28.73 -15.46
N THR A 169 6.37 29.56 -14.60
CA THR A 169 7.01 30.76 -14.05
C THR A 169 8.01 30.44 -12.96
N LYS A 170 7.99 29.21 -12.45
CA LYS A 170 8.86 28.73 -11.37
C LYS A 170 9.98 27.83 -11.92
N PRO A 171 11.14 27.76 -11.24
CA PRO A 171 12.25 26.94 -11.69
C PRO A 171 11.88 25.46 -11.72
N LYS A 172 12.42 24.72 -12.70
CA LYS A 172 12.34 23.26 -12.72
C LYS A 172 13.16 22.64 -11.60
N GLY A 173 12.69 21.50 -11.15
CA GLY A 173 13.38 20.68 -10.15
C GLY A 173 13.21 19.20 -10.41
N TYR A 174 13.92 18.42 -9.62
CA TYR A 174 13.85 16.97 -9.65
C TYR A 174 12.73 16.46 -8.75
N ASN A 175 11.99 15.48 -9.21
CA ASN A 175 10.95 14.83 -8.45
C ASN A 175 10.98 13.32 -8.66
N ILE A 176 10.66 12.55 -7.64
CA ILE A 176 10.58 11.11 -7.74
C ILE A 176 9.37 10.72 -8.60
N VAL A 177 9.59 9.80 -9.53
CA VAL A 177 8.52 9.20 -10.33
C VAL A 177 7.75 8.25 -9.43
N THR A 178 6.63 8.73 -8.87
CA THR A 178 5.75 7.94 -8.01
C THR A 178 4.53 7.47 -8.75
N GLY A 179 4.06 6.26 -8.42
CA GLY A 179 2.63 5.98 -8.49
C GLY A 179 2.04 5.45 -9.78
N LYS A 180 2.80 4.92 -10.75
CA LYS A 180 2.24 4.09 -11.82
C LYS A 180 2.98 2.78 -12.06
N LEU A 181 3.94 2.45 -11.22
CA LEU A 181 4.48 1.10 -11.21
C LEU A 181 3.46 0.22 -10.50
N SER A 182 2.65 -0.47 -11.28
CA SER A 182 1.87 -1.58 -10.77
C SER A 182 2.84 -2.75 -10.63
N PHE A 183 3.47 -2.87 -9.47
CA PHE A 183 4.23 -4.07 -9.15
C PHE A 183 3.29 -5.28 -9.18
N GLU A 184 3.81 -6.40 -9.57
CA GLU A 184 3.09 -7.67 -9.61
C GLU A 184 2.54 -8.06 -8.24
N ILE A 185 3.31 -7.78 -7.19
CA ILE A 185 2.92 -7.82 -5.79
C ILE A 185 3.24 -6.48 -5.11
N ASN A 186 2.48 -6.12 -4.09
CA ASN A 186 2.64 -4.85 -3.37
C ASN A 186 2.98 -5.02 -1.88
N LYS A 187 2.88 -6.24 -1.37
CA LYS A 187 3.26 -6.60 -0.01
C LYS A 187 3.51 -8.10 0.10
N VAL A 188 4.56 -8.47 0.80
CA VAL A 188 4.81 -9.84 1.25
C VAL A 188 4.32 -9.95 2.69
N LEU A 189 3.45 -10.92 2.96
CA LEU A 189 2.92 -11.16 4.30
C LEU A 189 3.89 -12.02 5.10
N ASP A 190 4.00 -11.73 6.39
CA ASP A 190 4.73 -12.58 7.33
C ASP A 190 3.82 -13.73 7.76
N PRO A 191 4.20 -15.00 7.52
CA PRO A 191 3.40 -16.16 7.93
C PRO A 191 3.18 -16.27 9.43
N LYS A 192 4.10 -15.71 10.23
CA LYS A 192 4.06 -15.76 11.70
C LYS A 192 3.28 -14.62 12.34
N ASP A 193 2.94 -13.62 11.55
CA ASP A 193 2.16 -12.47 12.02
C ASP A 193 0.67 -12.65 11.68
N ILE A 194 -0.17 -11.80 12.24
CA ILE A 194 -1.59 -11.73 11.88
C ILE A 194 -1.77 -11.13 10.48
N ALA A 195 -2.75 -11.64 9.75
CA ALA A 195 -3.07 -11.09 8.44
C ALA A 195 -3.48 -9.61 8.53
N PRO A 196 -2.98 -8.75 7.64
CA PRO A 196 -3.44 -7.36 7.58
C PRO A 196 -4.90 -7.31 7.12
N THR A 197 -5.56 -6.17 7.33
CA THR A 197 -6.87 -5.94 6.73
C THR A 197 -6.80 -6.10 5.22
N LEU A 198 -7.56 -7.02 4.67
CA LEU A 198 -7.73 -7.18 3.24
C LEU A 198 -8.55 -6.00 2.68
N VAL A 199 -8.03 -5.37 1.63
CA VAL A 199 -8.66 -4.23 0.94
C VAL A 199 -8.85 -4.62 -0.52
N ALA A 200 -10.05 -4.45 -1.06
CA ALA A 200 -10.41 -4.86 -2.41
C ALA A 200 -9.38 -4.49 -3.49
N THR A 201 -8.83 -3.28 -3.43
CA THR A 201 -7.84 -2.79 -4.40
C THR A 201 -6.44 -3.42 -4.29
N ASP A 202 -6.13 -4.05 -3.14
CA ASP A 202 -4.77 -4.50 -2.83
C ASP A 202 -4.67 -6.02 -2.62
N VAL A 203 -5.78 -6.70 -2.30
CA VAL A 203 -5.77 -8.13 -1.90
C VAL A 203 -5.18 -9.04 -2.97
N SER A 204 -5.49 -8.79 -4.24
CA SER A 204 -4.96 -9.56 -5.38
C SER A 204 -3.44 -9.42 -5.58
N ARG A 205 -2.79 -8.50 -4.86
CA ARG A 205 -1.35 -8.24 -4.94
C ARG A 205 -0.61 -8.57 -3.65
N LEU A 206 -1.29 -9.20 -2.70
CA LEU A 206 -0.64 -9.73 -1.51
C LEU A 206 0.08 -11.03 -1.88
N ALA A 207 1.30 -11.17 -1.40
CA ALA A 207 2.09 -12.37 -1.59
C ALA A 207 2.37 -13.05 -0.26
N VAL A 208 2.51 -14.36 -0.33
CA VAL A 208 2.89 -15.23 0.77
C VAL A 208 4.04 -16.13 0.32
N PRO A 209 4.91 -16.59 1.23
CA PRO A 209 5.94 -17.57 0.89
C PRO A 209 5.31 -18.95 0.66
N ASP A 210 5.87 -19.70 -0.29
CA ASP A 210 5.61 -21.12 -0.49
C ASP A 210 6.91 -21.80 -0.94
N GLY A 211 7.42 -22.73 -0.15
CA GLY A 211 8.76 -23.28 -0.35
C GLY A 211 9.83 -22.17 -0.36
N ASN A 212 10.62 -22.13 -1.42
CA ASN A 212 11.68 -21.12 -1.59
C ASN A 212 11.25 -19.92 -2.45
N GLY A 213 9.96 -19.73 -2.69
CA GLY A 213 9.45 -18.66 -3.55
C GLY A 213 8.26 -17.90 -2.97
N LEU A 214 7.73 -17.00 -3.77
CA LEU A 214 6.55 -16.21 -3.46
C LEU A 214 5.40 -16.59 -4.37
N ARG A 215 4.19 -16.62 -3.84
CA ARG A 215 2.95 -16.72 -4.60
C ARG A 215 1.92 -15.72 -4.12
N ARG A 216 0.88 -15.49 -4.89
CA ARG A 216 -0.25 -14.68 -4.42
C ARG A 216 -1.08 -15.43 -3.39
N LEU A 217 -1.73 -14.67 -2.52
CA LEU A 217 -2.77 -15.19 -1.65
C LEU A 217 -3.90 -15.78 -2.51
N THR A 218 -4.40 -16.96 -2.17
CA THR A 218 -5.51 -17.57 -2.89
C THR A 218 -6.86 -17.06 -2.38
N ILE A 219 -7.91 -17.24 -3.20
CA ILE A 219 -9.28 -16.94 -2.75
C ILE A 219 -9.68 -17.80 -1.55
N ARG A 220 -9.26 -19.07 -1.54
CA ARG A 220 -9.52 -20.00 -0.41
C ARG A 220 -8.89 -19.49 0.89
N GLU A 221 -7.65 -19.07 0.83
CA GLU A 221 -6.95 -18.47 1.98
C GLU A 221 -7.63 -17.17 2.43
N GLY A 222 -8.04 -16.34 1.47
CA GLY A 222 -8.84 -15.15 1.76
C GLY A 222 -10.15 -15.47 2.48
N LEU A 223 -10.87 -16.50 2.05
CA LEU A 223 -12.10 -16.96 2.71
C LEU A 223 -11.84 -17.46 4.13
N ARG A 224 -10.79 -18.26 4.33
CA ARG A 224 -10.38 -18.73 5.67
C ARG A 224 -10.06 -17.57 6.62
N LEU A 225 -9.38 -16.52 6.13
CA LEU A 225 -9.08 -15.31 6.91
C LEU A 225 -10.33 -14.56 7.38
N PHE A 226 -11.44 -14.68 6.66
CA PHE A 226 -12.74 -14.14 7.06
C PHE A 226 -13.61 -15.12 7.85
N GLY A 227 -13.12 -16.35 8.08
CA GLY A 227 -13.85 -17.39 8.81
C GLY A 227 -14.96 -18.06 8.02
N TYR A 228 -14.92 -18.02 6.69
CA TYR A 228 -15.85 -18.78 5.87
C TYR A 228 -15.57 -20.28 5.96
N PRO A 229 -16.61 -21.13 5.95
CA PRO A 229 -16.43 -22.58 5.96
C PRO A 229 -15.81 -23.08 4.64
N GLU A 230 -15.13 -24.24 4.70
CA GLU A 230 -14.41 -24.80 3.55
C GLU A 230 -15.28 -25.11 2.32
N TRP A 231 -16.57 -25.39 2.54
CA TRP A 231 -17.54 -25.65 1.47
C TRP A 231 -18.02 -24.37 0.75
N TYR A 232 -17.75 -23.18 1.33
CA TYR A 232 -18.21 -21.94 0.71
C TYR A 232 -17.34 -21.55 -0.48
N GLU A 233 -17.98 -21.22 -1.59
CA GLU A 233 -17.31 -20.77 -2.80
C GLU A 233 -17.88 -19.41 -3.23
N ILE A 234 -17.04 -18.57 -3.80
CA ILE A 234 -17.47 -17.32 -4.43
C ILE A 234 -17.72 -17.62 -5.91
N PRO A 235 -18.98 -17.59 -6.41
CA PRO A 235 -19.31 -17.89 -7.80
C PRO A 235 -18.97 -16.69 -8.71
N ALA A 236 -17.69 -16.29 -8.76
CA ALA A 236 -17.21 -15.15 -9.52
C ALA A 236 -15.84 -15.45 -10.12
N LYS A 237 -15.45 -14.66 -11.14
CA LYS A 237 -14.08 -14.70 -11.66
C LYS A 237 -13.10 -14.28 -10.56
N GLU A 238 -11.87 -14.75 -10.65
CA GLU A 238 -10.83 -14.50 -9.63
C GLU A 238 -10.69 -13.02 -9.25
N TYR A 239 -10.67 -12.12 -10.24
CA TYR A 239 -10.58 -10.69 -9.99
C TYR A 239 -11.77 -10.16 -9.16
N ASP A 240 -12.99 -10.52 -9.56
CA ASP A 240 -14.21 -10.09 -8.88
C ASP A 240 -14.32 -10.73 -7.49
N ALA A 241 -13.83 -11.97 -7.32
CA ALA A 241 -13.77 -12.65 -6.05
C ALA A 241 -12.85 -11.94 -5.04
N PHE A 242 -11.71 -11.43 -5.48
CA PHE A 242 -10.84 -10.62 -4.62
C PHE A 242 -11.48 -9.27 -4.23
N ASP A 243 -12.22 -8.64 -5.13
CA ASP A 243 -12.96 -7.42 -4.82
C ASP A 243 -14.05 -7.68 -3.77
N LEU A 244 -14.80 -8.75 -3.92
CA LEU A 244 -15.79 -9.19 -2.95
C LEU A 244 -15.16 -9.49 -1.59
N LEU A 245 -14.06 -10.24 -1.55
CA LEU A 245 -13.31 -10.50 -0.31
C LEU A 245 -12.90 -9.21 0.40
N GLY A 246 -12.37 -8.23 -0.33
CA GLY A 246 -11.97 -6.95 0.25
C GLY A 246 -13.14 -6.13 0.83
N ASN A 247 -14.37 -6.38 0.38
CA ASN A 247 -15.58 -5.69 0.81
C ASN A 247 -16.40 -6.46 1.85
N THR A 248 -16.03 -7.70 2.16
CA THR A 248 -16.76 -8.56 3.11
C THR A 248 -16.47 -8.24 4.59
N VAL A 249 -17.20 -8.90 5.47
CA VAL A 249 -17.07 -8.82 6.94
C VAL A 249 -16.69 -10.21 7.47
N ALA A 250 -15.91 -10.25 8.55
CA ALA A 250 -15.53 -11.51 9.19
C ALA A 250 -16.77 -12.26 9.72
N VAL A 251 -16.93 -13.50 9.29
CA VAL A 251 -18.07 -14.37 9.63
C VAL A 251 -18.24 -14.52 11.14
N PRO A 252 -17.18 -14.80 11.95
CA PRO A 252 -17.33 -14.96 13.39
C PRO A 252 -17.90 -13.72 14.11
N VAL A 253 -17.65 -12.53 13.57
CA VAL A 253 -18.20 -11.30 14.15
C VAL A 253 -19.69 -11.18 13.88
N VAL A 254 -20.12 -11.55 12.67
CA VAL A 254 -21.56 -11.55 12.31
C VAL A 254 -22.30 -12.63 13.09
N GLU A 255 -21.72 -13.82 13.21
CA GLU A 255 -22.27 -14.92 14.02
C GLU A 255 -22.46 -14.52 15.48
N PHE A 256 -21.45 -13.89 16.09
CA PHE A 256 -21.55 -13.39 17.46
C PHE A 256 -22.73 -12.42 17.63
N VAL A 257 -22.86 -11.46 16.73
CA VAL A 257 -23.99 -10.50 16.77
C VAL A 257 -25.32 -11.21 16.57
N ALA A 258 -25.41 -12.15 15.64
CA ALA A 258 -26.62 -12.91 15.39
C ALA A 258 -27.05 -13.77 16.61
N HIS A 259 -26.08 -14.40 17.29
CA HIS A 259 -26.35 -15.14 18.53
C HIS A 259 -26.88 -14.20 19.63
N LYS A 260 -26.27 -13.07 19.83
CA LYS A 260 -26.72 -12.06 20.84
C LYS A 260 -28.13 -11.55 20.55
N LEU A 261 -28.46 -11.33 19.29
CA LEU A 261 -29.81 -10.99 18.88
C LEU A 261 -30.82 -12.16 19.17
N ALA A 262 -30.44 -13.39 18.81
CA ALA A 262 -31.28 -14.54 19.04
C ALA A 262 -31.57 -14.78 20.55
N GLU A 263 -30.58 -14.60 21.43
CA GLU A 263 -30.75 -14.69 22.88
C GLU A 263 -31.85 -13.74 23.38
N VAL A 264 -31.87 -12.48 22.91
CA VAL A 264 -32.89 -11.51 23.30
C VAL A 264 -34.27 -11.91 22.79
N TYR A 265 -34.41 -12.36 21.53
CA TYR A 265 -35.71 -12.74 20.96
C TYR A 265 -36.26 -14.06 21.53
N ILE A 266 -35.40 -15.05 21.81
CA ILE A 266 -35.82 -16.31 22.40
C ILE A 266 -36.31 -16.10 23.83
N SER A 267 -35.67 -15.22 24.61
CA SER A 267 -36.13 -14.90 25.97
C SER A 267 -37.53 -14.27 26.00
N GLN A 268 -37.93 -13.57 24.94
CA GLN A 268 -39.29 -13.01 24.80
C GLN A 268 -40.38 -14.01 24.40
N LEU A 269 -39.98 -15.14 23.78
CA LEU A 269 -40.92 -16.19 23.36
C LEU A 269 -41.26 -17.21 24.46
N VAL A 270 -40.51 -17.21 25.55
CA VAL A 270 -40.64 -18.14 26.68
C VAL A 270 -41.45 -17.55 27.84
N VAL A 271 -41.89 -16.31 27.72
CA VAL A 271 -42.80 -15.61 28.66
C VAL A 271 -44.22 -15.63 28.08
#